data_94bc57519962e59631f5b626c91fa368
#
_entry.id   94bc57519962e59631f5b626c91fa368
#
_cell.length_a   1.000
_cell.length_b   1.000
_cell.length_c   1.000
_cell.angle_alpha   90.00
_cell.angle_beta   90.00
_cell.angle_gamma   90.00
#
_symmetry.space_group_name_H-M   'P 1'
#
loop_
_entity.id
_entity.type
_entity.pdbx_description
1 polymer ?
#
loop_
_entity_poly.entity_id
_entity_poly.type
_entity_poly.pdbx_seq_one_letter_code
_entity_poly.pdbx_strand_id
1 'polypeptide(L)'
;MFTETACASAPGDAGRPNEDLAVAGPSWVVVIDGATAPAGVDSGCAHDVAWLVARLGGALAARLSADAPAPVPTPLPGLLAAAIADTAGAHGSGCDLGNPDSPSATVALVRAAAGRLDYLVLGDSPVLLGLAGGGVRVVADDRLERLPGGRPYSLELVRRLRNAPGGFWVAAARPEAAAEAVHGSVDLRAVRAAGLCTDGVTRLVDWYGWSWDDLAAELETRGPRAAVEAVRALETARGPMRGKLHDDATAVWARLPGA
;
A
#
# COMPACT_ATOMS: atom_id res chain seq x y z
N MET A 1 -15.99 -8.33 -11.20
CA MET A 1 -14.79 -7.97 -11.98
C MET A 1 -14.77 -6.46 -12.16
N PHE A 2 -13.58 -5.86 -12.17
CA PHE A 2 -13.41 -4.46 -12.57
C PHE A 2 -13.66 -4.30 -14.06
N THR A 3 -14.27 -3.19 -14.46
CA THR A 3 -14.51 -2.84 -15.87
C THR A 3 -13.31 -2.15 -16.50
N GLU A 4 -12.56 -1.44 -15.67
CA GLU A 4 -11.36 -0.72 -16.05
C GLU A 4 -10.42 -0.62 -14.84
N THR A 5 -9.11 -0.73 -15.07
CA THR A 5 -8.09 -0.47 -14.04
C THR A 5 -6.99 0.37 -14.66
N ALA A 6 -6.80 1.57 -14.16
CA ALA A 6 -5.72 2.48 -14.53
C ALA A 6 -4.69 2.52 -13.40
N CYS A 7 -3.40 2.60 -13.76
CA CYS A 7 -2.29 2.66 -12.81
C CYS A 7 -1.24 3.66 -13.28
N ALA A 8 -0.61 4.33 -12.33
CA ALA A 8 0.61 5.09 -12.55
C ALA A 8 1.55 4.91 -11.35
N SER A 9 2.84 4.76 -11.65
CA SER A 9 3.91 4.66 -10.67
C SER A 9 5.11 5.44 -11.17
N ALA A 10 5.75 6.21 -10.31
CA ALA A 10 6.95 6.98 -10.64
C ALA A 10 7.93 6.96 -9.47
N PRO A 11 9.23 6.67 -9.71
CA PRO A 11 10.23 6.71 -8.67
C PRO A 11 10.43 8.14 -8.15
N GLY A 12 10.81 8.26 -6.89
CA GLY A 12 11.19 9.54 -6.29
C GLY A 12 12.55 10.04 -6.78
N ASP A 13 13.43 9.11 -7.15
CA ASP A 13 14.75 9.38 -7.70
C ASP A 13 14.98 8.49 -8.93
N ALA A 14 15.24 9.09 -10.08
CA ALA A 14 15.48 8.35 -11.34
C ALA A 14 16.74 7.47 -11.30
N GLY A 15 17.65 7.70 -10.35
CA GLY A 15 18.89 6.91 -10.17
C GLY A 15 18.72 5.72 -9.20
N ARG A 16 17.53 5.52 -8.63
CA ARG A 16 17.24 4.45 -7.68
C ARG A 16 16.09 3.56 -8.16
N PRO A 17 16.08 2.27 -7.80
CA PRO A 17 14.90 1.44 -8.02
C PRO A 17 13.67 2.06 -7.38
N ASN A 18 12.52 1.94 -8.06
CA ASN A 18 11.22 2.23 -7.46
C ASN A 18 10.90 1.11 -6.45
N GLU A 19 10.64 1.48 -5.22
CA GLU A 19 10.30 0.56 -4.13
C GLU A 19 8.78 0.38 -3.98
N ASP A 20 7.98 1.08 -4.80
CA ASP A 20 6.55 0.85 -4.94
C ASP A 20 6.23 -0.22 -5.98
N LEU A 21 5.11 -0.91 -5.79
CA LEU A 21 4.57 -1.85 -6.77
C LEU A 21 3.04 -1.74 -6.83
N ALA A 22 2.50 -1.74 -8.05
CA ALA A 22 1.08 -1.99 -8.29
C ALA A 22 0.91 -3.20 -9.19
N VAL A 23 0.05 -4.14 -8.79
CA VAL A 23 -0.32 -5.32 -9.57
C VAL A 23 -1.83 -5.47 -9.55
N ALA A 24 -2.43 -5.77 -10.70
CA ALA A 24 -3.86 -5.96 -10.84
C ALA A 24 -4.22 -7.23 -11.61
N GLY A 25 -5.29 -7.87 -11.20
CA GLY A 25 -5.99 -8.90 -11.94
C GLY A 25 -7.41 -8.45 -12.28
N PRO A 26 -8.21 -9.31 -12.91
CA PRO A 26 -9.57 -8.95 -13.33
C PRO A 26 -10.51 -8.56 -12.19
N SER A 27 -10.24 -9.01 -10.96
CA SER A 27 -11.11 -8.82 -9.80
C SER A 27 -10.38 -8.38 -8.53
N TRP A 28 -9.11 -8.07 -8.61
CA TRP A 28 -8.31 -7.62 -7.48
C TRP A 28 -7.23 -6.62 -7.89
N VAL A 29 -6.83 -5.79 -6.95
CA VAL A 29 -5.72 -4.83 -7.09
C VAL A 29 -4.90 -4.84 -5.82
N VAL A 30 -3.59 -4.84 -5.95
CA VAL A 30 -2.60 -4.71 -4.87
C VAL A 30 -1.72 -3.52 -5.14
N VAL A 31 -1.50 -2.69 -4.13
CA VAL A 31 -0.47 -1.65 -4.10
C VAL A 31 0.41 -1.91 -2.88
N ILE A 32 1.71 -1.86 -3.07
CA ILE A 32 2.73 -2.09 -2.05
C ILE A 32 3.69 -0.92 -2.09
N ASP A 33 4.03 -0.37 -0.93
CA ASP A 33 5.00 0.69 -0.74
C ASP A 33 6.13 0.16 0.14
N GLY A 34 7.33 0.18 -0.39
CA GLY A 34 8.50 -0.37 0.25
C GLY A 34 9.16 0.62 1.21
N ALA A 35 9.49 0.17 2.41
CA ALA A 35 10.12 0.97 3.43
C ALA A 35 11.59 0.58 3.64
N THR A 36 12.48 1.49 3.23
CA THR A 36 13.94 1.33 3.34
C THR A 36 14.46 1.88 4.67
N ALA A 37 15.35 1.12 5.32
CA ALA A 37 16.08 1.61 6.47
C ALA A 37 16.92 2.87 6.12
N PRO A 38 17.16 3.79 7.09
CA PRO A 38 17.99 4.95 6.85
C PRO A 38 19.38 4.59 6.34
N ALA A 39 19.98 5.48 5.52
CA ALA A 39 21.32 5.28 4.97
C ALA A 39 22.34 4.98 6.07
N GLY A 40 23.17 3.95 5.86
CA GLY A 40 24.21 3.52 6.81
C GLY A 40 23.70 2.59 7.91
N VAL A 41 22.44 2.24 7.94
CA VAL A 41 21.89 1.21 8.83
C VAL A 41 22.01 -0.15 8.16
N ASP A 42 22.58 -1.12 8.88
CA ASP A 42 22.62 -2.52 8.42
C ASP A 42 21.24 -3.17 8.61
N SER A 43 20.62 -3.51 7.50
CA SER A 43 19.32 -4.20 7.51
C SER A 43 19.41 -5.69 7.87
N GLY A 44 20.61 -6.24 7.96
CA GLY A 44 20.82 -7.69 8.15
C GLY A 44 20.35 -8.54 6.97
N CYS A 45 20.01 -7.93 5.83
CA CYS A 45 19.46 -8.61 4.67
C CYS A 45 20.33 -8.38 3.42
N ALA A 46 20.59 -9.44 2.67
CA ALA A 46 21.30 -9.36 1.39
C ALA A 46 20.42 -8.82 0.24
N HIS A 47 19.10 -8.76 0.46
CA HIS A 47 18.14 -8.26 -0.51
C HIS A 47 17.73 -6.83 -0.17
N ASP A 48 17.44 -6.04 -1.19
CA ASP A 48 16.88 -4.69 -1.05
C ASP A 48 15.34 -4.72 -0.89
N VAL A 49 14.76 -3.55 -0.67
CA VAL A 49 13.31 -3.38 -0.52
C VAL A 49 12.59 -3.67 -1.83
N ALA A 50 13.16 -3.30 -2.98
CA ALA A 50 12.56 -3.57 -4.29
C ALA A 50 12.41 -5.09 -4.52
N TRP A 51 13.39 -5.90 -4.08
CA TRP A 51 13.27 -7.36 -4.11
C TRP A 51 12.13 -7.87 -3.21
N LEU A 52 12.03 -7.36 -1.97
CA LEU A 52 10.93 -7.72 -1.05
C LEU A 52 9.58 -7.43 -1.68
N VAL A 53 9.39 -6.22 -2.18
CA VAL A 53 8.14 -5.74 -2.79
C VAL A 53 7.77 -6.60 -4.01
N ALA A 54 8.72 -6.90 -4.88
CA ALA A 54 8.48 -7.76 -6.04
C ALA A 54 8.09 -9.19 -5.63
N ARG A 55 8.72 -9.77 -4.61
CA ARG A 55 8.40 -11.12 -4.10
C ARG A 55 7.03 -11.15 -3.45
N LEU A 56 6.74 -10.21 -2.56
CA LEU A 56 5.45 -10.11 -1.88
C LEU A 56 4.30 -9.88 -2.88
N GLY A 57 4.49 -8.98 -3.83
CA GLY A 57 3.52 -8.70 -4.88
C GLY A 57 3.26 -9.90 -5.78
N GLY A 58 4.31 -10.62 -6.18
CA GLY A 58 4.19 -11.86 -6.95
C GLY A 58 3.46 -12.97 -6.19
N ALA A 59 3.77 -13.16 -4.90
CA ALA A 59 3.09 -14.14 -4.05
C ALA A 59 1.61 -13.80 -3.84
N LEU A 60 1.27 -12.52 -3.60
CA LEU A 60 -0.11 -12.05 -3.51
C LEU A 60 -0.86 -12.24 -4.83
N ALA A 61 -0.28 -11.86 -5.96
CA ALA A 61 -0.89 -12.01 -7.29
C ALA A 61 -1.22 -13.47 -7.60
N ALA A 62 -0.29 -14.39 -7.32
CA ALA A 62 -0.51 -15.81 -7.54
C ALA A 62 -1.66 -16.35 -6.67
N ARG A 63 -1.70 -15.99 -5.39
CA ARG A 63 -2.73 -16.44 -4.43
C ARG A 63 -4.10 -15.87 -4.76
N LEU A 64 -4.19 -14.57 -5.07
CA LEU A 64 -5.43 -13.91 -5.44
C LEU A 64 -6.00 -14.46 -6.76
N SER A 65 -5.13 -14.78 -7.72
CA SER A 65 -5.55 -15.38 -8.99
C SER A 65 -6.05 -16.82 -8.79
N ALA A 66 -5.41 -17.60 -7.93
CA ALA A 66 -5.84 -18.96 -7.61
C ALA A 66 -7.16 -18.99 -6.80
N ASP A 67 -7.39 -17.98 -5.95
CA ASP A 67 -8.59 -17.85 -5.12
C ASP A 67 -9.80 -17.27 -5.89
N ALA A 68 -9.58 -16.57 -7.02
CA ALA A 68 -10.63 -15.88 -7.77
C ALA A 68 -11.84 -16.77 -8.17
N PRO A 69 -11.67 -18.04 -8.58
CA PRO A 69 -12.78 -18.92 -8.91
C PRO A 69 -13.46 -19.58 -7.69
N ALA A 70 -12.96 -19.37 -6.48
CA ALA A 70 -13.48 -20.03 -5.29
C ALA A 70 -14.92 -19.58 -4.96
N PRO A 71 -15.85 -20.51 -4.67
CA PRO A 71 -17.22 -20.15 -4.29
C PRO A 71 -17.27 -19.43 -2.93
N VAL A 72 -16.32 -19.70 -2.05
CA VAL A 72 -16.11 -19.00 -0.78
C VAL A 72 -14.68 -18.47 -0.78
N PRO A 73 -14.50 -17.18 -0.99
CA PRO A 73 -13.16 -16.59 -1.05
C PRO A 73 -12.41 -16.67 0.28
N THR A 74 -11.12 -16.99 0.21
CA THR A 74 -10.23 -16.94 1.40
C THR A 74 -10.18 -15.52 1.96
N PRO A 75 -10.30 -15.30 3.29
CA PRO A 75 -10.14 -13.97 3.88
C PRO A 75 -8.81 -13.31 3.50
N LEU A 76 -8.83 -12.02 3.14
CA LEU A 76 -7.64 -11.28 2.68
C LEU A 76 -6.46 -11.34 3.67
N PRO A 77 -6.66 -11.24 5.01
CA PRO A 77 -5.55 -11.42 5.95
C PRO A 77 -4.85 -12.78 5.83
N GLY A 78 -5.60 -13.85 5.55
CA GLY A 78 -5.04 -15.19 5.34
C GLY A 78 -4.18 -15.27 4.06
N LEU A 79 -4.62 -14.64 2.97
CA LEU A 79 -3.83 -14.56 1.72
C LEU A 79 -2.55 -13.75 1.94
N LEU A 80 -2.64 -12.63 2.66
CA LEU A 80 -1.48 -11.79 2.98
C LEU A 80 -0.50 -12.53 3.90
N ALA A 81 -0.98 -13.19 4.96
CA ALA A 81 -0.13 -13.99 5.84
C ALA A 81 0.66 -15.06 5.07
N ALA A 82 -0.02 -15.78 4.19
CA ALA A 82 0.62 -16.79 3.37
C ALA A 82 1.64 -16.19 2.37
N ALA A 83 1.36 -15.02 1.79
CA ALA A 83 2.30 -14.34 0.91
C ALA A 83 3.53 -13.82 1.66
N ILE A 84 3.36 -13.32 2.89
CA ILE A 84 4.48 -12.92 3.77
C ILE A 84 5.34 -14.16 4.11
N ALA A 85 4.72 -15.31 4.43
CA ALA A 85 5.44 -16.55 4.72
C ALA A 85 6.26 -17.04 3.52
N ASP A 86 5.69 -17.02 2.30
CA ASP A 86 6.41 -17.38 1.06
C ASP A 86 7.59 -16.44 0.81
N THR A 87 7.39 -15.13 1.04
CA THR A 87 8.45 -14.13 0.87
C THR A 87 9.56 -14.32 1.90
N ALA A 88 9.22 -14.55 3.16
CA ALA A 88 10.19 -14.85 4.22
C ALA A 88 10.98 -16.13 3.91
N GLY A 89 10.32 -17.18 3.43
CA GLY A 89 10.97 -18.43 3.01
C GLY A 89 11.92 -18.28 1.83
N ALA A 90 11.76 -17.24 1.00
CA ALA A 90 12.60 -16.97 -0.15
C ALA A 90 13.93 -16.26 0.19
N HIS A 91 14.11 -15.74 1.40
CA HIS A 91 15.32 -15.00 1.80
C HIS A 91 16.59 -15.85 1.89
N GLY A 92 16.47 -17.15 2.16
CA GLY A 92 17.64 -18.01 2.36
C GLY A 92 18.38 -17.74 3.68
N SER A 93 19.51 -18.42 3.87
CA SER A 93 20.28 -18.39 5.14
C SER A 93 21.14 -17.14 5.34
N GLY A 94 21.24 -16.27 4.35
CA GLY A 94 22.11 -15.07 4.38
C GLY A 94 21.45 -13.82 4.96
N CYS A 95 20.19 -13.92 5.43
CA CYS A 95 19.44 -12.79 5.95
C CYS A 95 19.04 -13.00 7.40
N ASP A 96 19.24 -11.98 8.23
CA ASP A 96 18.69 -11.92 9.58
C ASP A 96 17.29 -11.30 9.55
N LEU A 97 16.28 -12.15 9.45
CA LEU A 97 14.88 -11.72 9.45
C LEU A 97 14.38 -11.23 10.82
N GLY A 98 15.16 -11.39 11.88
CA GLY A 98 14.93 -10.83 13.20
C GLY A 98 15.40 -9.38 13.35
N ASN A 99 16.20 -8.89 12.40
CA ASN A 99 16.69 -7.51 12.43
C ASN A 99 15.52 -6.51 12.33
N PRO A 100 15.36 -5.56 13.26
CA PRO A 100 14.27 -4.58 13.22
C PRO A 100 14.38 -3.60 12.05
N ASP A 101 15.51 -3.53 11.38
CA ASP A 101 15.74 -2.70 10.19
C ASP A 101 15.66 -3.50 8.87
N SER A 102 15.26 -4.78 8.92
CA SER A 102 15.05 -5.60 7.73
C SER A 102 14.03 -4.95 6.79
N PRO A 103 14.12 -5.17 5.47
CA PRO A 103 13.16 -4.66 4.50
C PRO A 103 11.71 -4.92 4.91
N SER A 104 10.83 -3.97 4.66
CA SER A 104 9.40 -4.08 4.95
C SER A 104 8.59 -3.30 3.92
N ALA A 105 7.28 -3.50 3.94
CA ALA A 105 6.38 -2.79 3.04
C ALA A 105 5.00 -2.60 3.67
N THR A 106 4.30 -1.55 3.26
CA THR A 106 2.86 -1.40 3.46
C THR A 106 2.11 -2.17 2.38
N VAL A 107 0.85 -2.49 2.61
CA VAL A 107 0.01 -3.20 1.62
C VAL A 107 -1.39 -2.62 1.62
N ALA A 108 -1.84 -2.16 0.47
CA ALA A 108 -3.24 -1.87 0.17
C ALA A 108 -3.77 -2.91 -0.83
N LEU A 109 -4.93 -3.48 -0.57
CA LEU A 109 -5.50 -4.55 -1.38
C LEU A 109 -7.01 -4.43 -1.45
N VAL A 110 -7.57 -4.62 -2.64
CA VAL A 110 -9.02 -4.81 -2.86
C VAL A 110 -9.29 -6.02 -3.72
N ARG A 111 -10.43 -6.70 -3.46
CA ARG A 111 -10.90 -7.84 -4.24
C ARG A 111 -12.42 -7.79 -4.39
N ALA A 112 -12.91 -7.86 -5.63
CA ALA A 112 -14.33 -8.02 -5.94
C ALA A 112 -14.66 -9.51 -6.08
N ALA A 113 -15.42 -10.07 -5.14
CA ALA A 113 -15.80 -11.47 -5.13
C ALA A 113 -17.17 -11.64 -4.45
N ALA A 114 -17.97 -12.62 -4.90
CA ALA A 114 -19.25 -13.01 -4.30
C ALA A 114 -20.19 -11.80 -4.02
N GLY A 115 -20.26 -10.82 -4.92
CA GLY A 115 -21.12 -9.64 -4.78
C GLY A 115 -20.62 -8.60 -3.76
N ARG A 116 -19.39 -8.73 -3.30
CA ARG A 116 -18.76 -7.84 -2.32
C ARG A 116 -17.45 -7.30 -2.85
N LEU A 117 -17.06 -6.12 -2.35
CA LEU A 117 -15.70 -5.60 -2.46
C LEU A 117 -15.03 -5.74 -1.08
N ASP A 118 -14.10 -6.69 -0.98
CA ASP A 118 -13.25 -6.85 0.18
C ASP A 118 -12.07 -5.86 0.06
N TYR A 119 -11.62 -5.34 1.20
CA TYR A 119 -10.46 -4.45 1.28
C TYR A 119 -9.57 -4.82 2.46
N LEU A 120 -8.27 -4.52 2.32
CA LEU A 120 -7.27 -4.68 3.37
C LEU A 120 -6.24 -3.56 3.26
N VAL A 121 -5.85 -3.00 4.40
CA VAL A 121 -4.78 -2.00 4.55
C VAL A 121 -3.88 -2.42 5.70
N LEU A 122 -2.59 -2.57 5.43
CA LEU A 122 -1.54 -2.80 6.41
C LEU A 122 -0.47 -1.71 6.25
N GLY A 123 -0.35 -0.80 7.21
CA GLY A 123 0.46 0.41 7.11
C GLY A 123 -0.28 1.56 6.43
N ASP A 124 0.44 2.59 6.01
CA ASP A 124 -0.11 3.91 5.67
C ASP A 124 -0.43 4.12 4.17
N SER A 125 -0.60 3.04 3.41
CA SER A 125 -1.13 3.08 2.03
C SER A 125 -2.66 2.90 2.05
N PRO A 126 -3.48 3.95 1.86
CA PRO A 126 -4.93 3.87 2.01
C PRO A 126 -5.64 3.26 0.81
N VAL A 127 -6.86 2.75 1.08
CA VAL A 127 -7.86 2.41 0.07
C VAL A 127 -8.97 3.46 0.07
N LEU A 128 -9.28 4.00 -1.09
CA LEU A 128 -10.37 4.94 -1.33
C LEU A 128 -11.54 4.20 -1.97
N LEU A 129 -12.69 4.17 -1.31
CA LEU A 129 -13.92 3.57 -1.84
C LEU A 129 -14.80 4.67 -2.40
N GLY A 130 -14.85 4.82 -3.73
CA GLY A 130 -15.80 5.72 -4.42
C GLY A 130 -17.21 5.18 -4.26
N LEU A 131 -18.07 5.92 -3.54
CA LEU A 131 -19.42 5.47 -3.19
C LEU A 131 -20.39 5.67 -4.36
N ALA A 132 -21.32 4.73 -4.58
CA ALA A 132 -22.35 4.84 -5.61
C ALA A 132 -23.26 6.06 -5.43
N GLY A 133 -23.47 6.49 -4.17
CA GLY A 133 -24.21 7.71 -3.84
C GLY A 133 -23.40 9.02 -3.91
N GLY A 134 -22.17 8.96 -4.36
CA GLY A 134 -21.22 10.09 -4.39
C GLY A 134 -20.32 10.16 -3.15
N GLY A 135 -19.22 10.91 -3.28
CA GLY A 135 -18.18 11.02 -2.25
C GLY A 135 -17.26 9.81 -2.18
N VAL A 136 -16.33 9.87 -1.24
CA VAL A 136 -15.33 8.81 -1.00
C VAL A 136 -15.33 8.38 0.47
N ARG A 137 -15.19 7.07 0.74
CA ARG A 137 -14.85 6.53 2.05
C ARG A 137 -13.42 6.07 2.05
N VAL A 138 -12.61 6.62 2.94
CA VAL A 138 -11.21 6.25 3.10
C VAL A 138 -11.09 5.13 4.12
N VAL A 139 -10.34 4.09 3.77
CA VAL A 139 -9.88 3.05 4.68
C VAL A 139 -8.37 3.25 4.83
N ALA A 140 -7.95 3.60 6.02
CA ALA A 140 -6.56 3.87 6.35
C ALA A 140 -6.16 3.20 7.66
N ASP A 141 -4.88 2.90 7.81
CA ASP A 141 -4.26 2.49 9.06
C ASP A 141 -3.41 3.67 9.57
N ASP A 142 -3.93 4.38 10.56
CA ASP A 142 -3.32 5.61 11.11
C ASP A 142 -2.40 5.36 12.32
N ARG A 143 -2.07 4.11 12.62
CA ARG A 143 -1.23 3.76 13.78
C ARG A 143 0.15 4.39 13.71
N LEU A 144 0.75 4.47 12.51
CA LEU A 144 2.05 5.13 12.32
C LEU A 144 1.97 6.64 12.63
N GLU A 145 0.86 7.30 12.30
CA GLU A 145 0.68 8.73 12.58
C GLU A 145 0.46 9.04 14.06
N ARG A 146 -0.07 8.07 14.80
CA ARG A 146 -0.37 8.20 16.24
C ARG A 146 0.80 7.85 17.16
N LEU A 147 1.96 7.50 16.59
CA LEU A 147 3.13 7.20 17.42
C LEU A 147 3.53 8.42 18.28
N PRO A 148 3.97 8.19 19.52
CA PRO A 148 4.37 9.28 20.41
C PRO A 148 5.62 10.03 19.91
N GLY A 149 5.74 11.31 20.24
CA GLY A 149 6.90 12.13 19.95
C GLY A 149 6.83 12.97 18.67
N GLY A 150 5.85 12.71 17.80
CA GLY A 150 5.71 13.43 16.53
C GLY A 150 6.78 13.08 15.49
N ARG A 151 6.50 13.33 14.21
CA ARG A 151 7.46 13.09 13.11
C ARG A 151 8.51 14.22 13.03
N PRO A 152 9.78 13.93 12.67
CA PRO A 152 10.31 12.60 12.30
C PRO A 152 10.55 11.74 13.55
N TYR A 153 10.14 10.48 13.47
CA TYR A 153 10.34 9.52 14.55
C TYR A 153 11.81 9.11 14.67
N SER A 154 12.27 8.87 15.91
CA SER A 154 13.60 8.32 16.12
C SER A 154 13.66 6.86 15.66
N LEU A 155 14.83 6.45 15.16
CA LEU A 155 15.06 5.08 14.73
C LEU A 155 14.78 4.07 15.85
N GLU A 156 15.16 4.40 17.10
CA GLU A 156 14.90 3.57 18.27
C GLU A 156 13.39 3.37 18.51
N LEU A 157 12.58 4.44 18.36
CA LEU A 157 11.13 4.35 18.51
C LEU A 157 10.53 3.45 17.43
N VAL A 158 10.95 3.64 16.17
CA VAL A 158 10.49 2.83 15.03
C VAL A 158 10.84 1.35 15.25
N ARG A 159 12.09 1.03 15.60
CA ARG A 159 12.53 -0.34 15.89
C ARG A 159 11.73 -1.02 16.99
N ARG A 160 11.42 -0.28 18.05
CA ARG A 160 10.66 -0.81 19.19
C ARG A 160 9.19 -1.04 18.88
N LEU A 161 8.60 -0.21 18.04
CA LEU A 161 7.15 -0.20 17.79
C LEU A 161 6.73 -0.85 16.46
N ARG A 162 7.67 -1.14 15.57
CA ARG A 162 7.39 -1.86 14.32
C ARG A 162 6.99 -3.31 14.61
N ASN A 163 5.86 -3.73 14.09
CA ASN A 163 5.27 -5.06 14.27
C ASN A 163 5.19 -5.48 15.75
N ALA A 164 4.76 -4.53 16.61
CA ALA A 164 4.62 -4.73 18.04
C ALA A 164 3.27 -4.19 18.55
N PRO A 165 2.69 -4.79 19.61
CA PRO A 165 1.48 -4.29 20.24
C PRO A 165 1.63 -2.83 20.69
N GLY A 166 0.63 -2.00 20.40
CA GLY A 166 0.66 -0.56 20.67
C GLY A 166 1.54 0.27 19.71
N GLY A 167 2.12 -0.37 18.72
CA GLY A 167 2.87 0.27 17.64
C GLY A 167 2.14 0.24 16.30
N PHE A 168 2.89 0.07 15.21
CA PHE A 168 2.38 -0.01 13.85
C PHE A 168 2.81 -1.32 13.18
N TRP A 169 2.09 -1.72 12.14
CA TRP A 169 2.28 -3.01 11.49
C TRP A 169 2.56 -2.84 10.00
N VAL A 170 3.52 -3.62 9.51
CA VAL A 170 3.94 -3.66 8.10
C VAL A 170 4.27 -5.11 7.70
N ALA A 171 4.17 -5.41 6.42
CA ALA A 171 4.61 -6.66 5.86
C ALA A 171 6.16 -6.72 5.86
N ALA A 172 6.69 -7.76 6.49
CA ALA A 172 8.11 -8.08 6.57
C ALA A 172 8.27 -9.61 6.63
N ALA A 173 9.04 -10.13 7.59
CA ALA A 173 9.26 -11.57 7.73
C ALA A 173 8.19 -12.30 8.58
N ARG A 174 7.30 -11.58 9.25
CA ARG A 174 6.35 -12.13 10.25
C ARG A 174 4.93 -12.20 9.68
N PRO A 175 4.40 -13.40 9.34
CA PRO A 175 3.05 -13.56 8.79
C PRO A 175 1.93 -13.06 9.70
N GLU A 176 2.17 -13.04 11.03
CA GLU A 176 1.21 -12.58 12.03
C GLU A 176 0.82 -11.12 11.84
N ALA A 177 1.67 -10.30 11.23
CA ALA A 177 1.37 -8.92 10.91
C ALA A 177 0.10 -8.77 10.05
N ALA A 178 -0.22 -9.75 9.22
CA ALA A 178 -1.41 -9.73 8.39
C ALA A 178 -2.72 -9.74 9.19
N ALA A 179 -2.74 -10.32 10.39
CA ALA A 179 -3.90 -10.32 11.28
C ALA A 179 -4.21 -8.94 11.86
N GLU A 180 -3.22 -8.06 11.87
CA GLU A 180 -3.32 -6.69 12.36
C GLU A 180 -3.78 -5.69 11.28
N ALA A 181 -3.94 -6.14 10.03
CA ALA A 181 -4.41 -5.28 8.96
C ALA A 181 -5.82 -4.74 9.23
N VAL A 182 -6.07 -3.49 8.86
CA VAL A 182 -7.42 -2.95 8.79
C VAL A 182 -8.11 -3.57 7.58
N HIS A 183 -9.15 -4.36 7.79
CA HIS A 183 -9.82 -5.05 6.69
C HIS A 183 -11.35 -5.07 6.88
N GLY A 184 -12.04 -5.33 5.80
CA GLY A 184 -13.49 -5.43 5.81
C GLY A 184 -14.06 -5.68 4.42
N SER A 185 -15.36 -5.51 4.30
CA SER A 185 -16.09 -5.79 3.08
C SER A 185 -17.30 -4.89 2.95
N VAL A 186 -17.64 -4.48 1.72
CA VAL A 186 -18.84 -3.72 1.39
C VAL A 186 -19.63 -4.40 0.28
N ASP A 187 -20.92 -4.13 0.18
CA ASP A 187 -21.73 -4.57 -0.97
C ASP A 187 -21.15 -3.92 -2.24
N LEU A 188 -20.93 -4.73 -3.27
CA LEU A 188 -20.37 -4.25 -4.52
C LEU A 188 -21.23 -3.14 -5.16
N ARG A 189 -22.55 -3.16 -4.94
CA ARG A 189 -23.47 -2.13 -5.44
C ARG A 189 -23.39 -0.81 -4.69
N ALA A 190 -22.76 -0.78 -3.51
CA ALA A 190 -22.58 0.44 -2.73
C ALA A 190 -21.38 1.27 -3.18
N VAL A 191 -20.53 0.70 -4.05
CA VAL A 191 -19.30 1.32 -4.54
C VAL A 191 -19.23 1.29 -6.06
N ARG A 192 -18.70 2.36 -6.64
CA ARG A 192 -18.52 2.54 -8.11
C ARG A 192 -17.06 2.36 -8.54
N ALA A 193 -16.12 2.57 -7.61
CA ALA A 193 -14.69 2.43 -7.89
C ALA A 193 -13.89 2.23 -6.59
N ALA A 194 -12.67 1.76 -6.74
CA ALA A 194 -11.67 1.72 -5.68
C ALA A 194 -10.37 2.39 -6.13
N GLY A 195 -9.86 3.31 -5.31
CA GLY A 195 -8.52 3.90 -5.44
C GLY A 195 -7.58 3.29 -4.41
N LEU A 196 -6.32 3.07 -4.78
CA LEU A 196 -5.25 2.67 -3.88
C LEU A 196 -4.07 3.59 -4.14
N CYS A 197 -3.46 4.12 -3.07
CA CYS A 197 -2.35 5.07 -3.19
C CYS A 197 -1.24 4.72 -2.19
N THR A 198 0.02 4.94 -2.58
CA THR A 198 1.15 4.99 -1.65
C THR A 198 1.24 6.37 -1.00
N ASP A 199 2.04 6.49 0.04
CA ASP A 199 2.19 7.74 0.80
C ASP A 199 2.75 8.88 -0.06
N GLY A 200 3.57 8.56 -1.09
CA GLY A 200 4.05 9.55 -2.06
C GLY A 200 2.93 10.28 -2.79
N VAL A 201 1.78 9.63 -3.05
CA VAL A 201 0.61 10.28 -3.66
C VAL A 201 -0.26 10.96 -2.60
N THR A 202 -0.42 10.35 -1.41
CA THR A 202 -1.26 10.95 -0.35
C THR A 202 -0.69 12.25 0.21
N ARG A 203 0.57 12.62 -0.09
CA ARG A 203 1.12 13.97 0.15
C ARG A 203 0.23 15.09 -0.41
N LEU A 204 -0.54 14.84 -1.47
CA LEU A 204 -1.53 15.80 -1.97
C LEU A 204 -2.51 16.20 -0.86
N VAL A 205 -2.95 15.25 -0.07
CA VAL A 205 -3.85 15.48 1.08
C VAL A 205 -3.07 15.91 2.31
N ASP A 206 -2.05 15.14 2.68
CA ASP A 206 -1.35 15.27 3.95
C ASP A 206 -0.50 16.55 4.04
N TRP A 207 0.01 17.06 2.89
CA TRP A 207 0.95 18.17 2.84
C TRP A 207 0.45 19.38 2.06
N TYR A 208 -0.39 19.16 1.02
CA TYR A 208 -0.71 20.21 0.06
C TYR A 208 -2.16 20.68 0.09
N GLY A 209 -2.95 20.17 1.06
CA GLY A 209 -4.27 20.69 1.39
C GLY A 209 -5.40 20.22 0.47
N TRP A 210 -5.19 19.15 -0.29
CA TRP A 210 -6.29 18.49 -0.99
C TRP A 210 -7.17 17.77 0.01
N SER A 211 -8.45 17.67 -0.28
CA SER A 211 -9.33 16.72 0.39
C SER A 211 -9.20 15.33 -0.23
N TRP A 212 -9.67 14.32 0.47
CA TRP A 212 -9.78 12.97 -0.10
C TRP A 212 -10.76 12.90 -1.28
N ASP A 213 -11.79 13.74 -1.28
CA ASP A 213 -12.72 13.87 -2.41
C ASP A 213 -12.03 14.51 -3.63
N ASP A 214 -11.14 15.48 -3.45
CA ASP A 214 -10.34 16.06 -4.54
C ASP A 214 -9.43 15.00 -5.16
N LEU A 215 -8.72 14.23 -4.34
CA LEU A 215 -7.86 13.15 -4.82
C LEU A 215 -8.67 12.07 -5.56
N ALA A 216 -9.80 11.65 -5.01
CA ALA A 216 -10.66 10.67 -5.66
C ALA A 216 -11.23 11.19 -7.00
N ALA A 217 -11.63 12.47 -7.06
CA ALA A 217 -12.09 13.10 -8.28
C ALA A 217 -10.99 13.20 -9.35
N GLU A 218 -9.75 13.52 -8.95
CA GLU A 218 -8.60 13.54 -9.87
C GLU A 218 -8.32 12.14 -10.44
N LEU A 219 -8.28 11.11 -9.57
CA LEU A 219 -8.09 9.72 -9.98
C LEU A 219 -9.18 9.24 -10.93
N GLU A 220 -10.43 9.67 -10.71
CA GLU A 220 -11.57 9.26 -11.51
C GLU A 220 -11.64 9.95 -12.87
N THR A 221 -11.37 11.24 -12.91
CA THR A 221 -11.60 12.08 -14.10
C THR A 221 -10.37 12.22 -14.98
N ARG A 222 -9.17 12.33 -14.38
CA ARG A 222 -7.91 12.53 -15.08
C ARG A 222 -6.97 11.34 -14.99
N GLY A 223 -7.26 10.41 -14.08
CA GLY A 223 -6.54 9.17 -13.89
C GLY A 223 -5.31 9.27 -12.97
N PRO A 224 -4.75 8.12 -12.57
CA PRO A 224 -3.63 8.02 -11.62
C PRO A 224 -2.40 8.81 -12.04
N ARG A 225 -2.09 8.89 -13.34
CA ARG A 225 -0.95 9.66 -13.86
C ARG A 225 -1.06 11.14 -13.49
N ALA A 226 -2.24 11.73 -13.62
CA ALA A 226 -2.45 13.14 -13.27
C ALA A 226 -2.24 13.40 -11.77
N ALA A 227 -2.63 12.49 -10.89
CA ALA A 227 -2.36 12.60 -9.46
C ALA A 227 -0.85 12.55 -9.15
N VAL A 228 -0.10 11.63 -9.79
CA VAL A 228 1.36 11.56 -9.66
C VAL A 228 2.03 12.84 -10.20
N GLU A 229 1.60 13.36 -11.34
CA GLU A 229 2.11 14.63 -11.90
C GLU A 229 1.79 15.82 -10.99
N ALA A 230 0.59 15.85 -10.40
CA ALA A 230 0.18 16.91 -9.48
C ALA A 230 1.03 16.94 -8.20
N VAL A 231 1.30 15.79 -7.57
CA VAL A 231 2.18 15.75 -6.39
C VAL A 231 3.59 16.19 -6.75
N ARG A 232 4.16 15.75 -7.88
CA ARG A 232 5.50 16.18 -8.33
C ARG A 232 5.58 17.69 -8.56
N ALA A 233 4.56 18.28 -9.17
CA ALA A 233 4.47 19.72 -9.39
C ALA A 233 4.44 20.51 -8.06
N LEU A 234 3.66 20.03 -7.08
CA LEU A 234 3.57 20.67 -5.77
C LEU A 234 4.84 20.51 -4.95
N GLU A 235 5.46 19.32 -4.94
CA GLU A 235 6.75 19.08 -4.30
C GLU A 235 7.84 20.01 -4.88
N THR A 236 7.88 20.17 -6.20
CA THR A 236 8.84 21.08 -6.85
C THR A 236 8.56 22.53 -6.52
N ALA A 237 7.28 22.96 -6.50
CA ALA A 237 6.91 24.36 -6.29
C ALA A 237 6.97 24.82 -4.84
N ARG A 238 6.65 23.93 -3.87
CA ARG A 238 6.50 24.27 -2.44
C ARG A 238 7.53 23.60 -1.54
N GLY A 239 8.28 22.63 -2.06
CA GLY A 239 9.20 21.79 -1.30
C GLY A 239 8.48 20.73 -0.45
N PRO A 240 9.24 19.80 0.17
CA PRO A 240 8.71 18.80 1.07
C PRO A 240 8.42 19.42 2.45
N MET A 241 7.37 18.98 3.11
CA MET A 241 7.15 19.36 4.52
C MET A 241 8.13 18.64 5.45
N ARG A 242 8.63 17.48 5.03
CA ARG A 242 9.63 16.67 5.76
C ARG A 242 10.29 15.66 4.84
N GLY A 243 11.48 15.17 5.23
CA GLY A 243 12.17 14.09 4.51
C GLY A 243 12.68 14.47 3.13
N LYS A 244 12.58 13.55 2.20
CA LYS A 244 13.06 13.67 0.82
C LYS A 244 12.10 14.53 -0.03
N LEU A 245 12.64 15.21 -1.07
CA LEU A 245 11.83 16.05 -1.95
C LEU A 245 10.76 15.21 -2.65
N HIS A 246 11.15 14.15 -3.32
CA HIS A 246 10.24 13.22 -3.97
C HIS A 246 10.32 11.86 -3.29
N ASP A 247 9.17 11.21 -3.12
CA ASP A 247 9.06 9.80 -2.76
C ASP A 247 8.67 8.97 -3.98
N ASP A 248 8.81 7.67 -3.92
CA ASP A 248 8.11 6.83 -4.87
C ASP A 248 6.62 7.12 -4.77
N ALA A 249 5.91 7.17 -5.87
CA ALA A 249 4.51 7.59 -5.89
C ALA A 249 3.71 6.70 -6.83
N THR A 250 2.79 5.92 -6.26
CA THR A 250 1.98 4.96 -6.99
C THR A 250 0.51 5.15 -6.66
N ALA A 251 -0.32 5.20 -7.71
CA ALA A 251 -1.76 5.22 -7.59
C ALA A 251 -2.42 4.27 -8.57
N VAL A 252 -3.53 3.70 -8.14
CA VAL A 252 -4.44 2.88 -8.97
C VAL A 252 -5.86 3.38 -8.80
N TRP A 253 -6.63 3.39 -9.91
CA TRP A 253 -8.08 3.59 -9.90
C TRP A 253 -8.74 2.45 -10.67
N ALA A 254 -9.57 1.68 -9.97
CA ALA A 254 -10.28 0.53 -10.53
C ALA A 254 -11.79 0.77 -10.49
N ARG A 255 -12.43 0.78 -11.67
CA ARG A 255 -13.88 0.99 -11.84
C ARG A 255 -14.64 -0.32 -11.68
N LEU A 256 -15.80 -0.25 -11.08
CA LEU A 256 -16.72 -1.37 -10.88
C LEU A 256 -17.89 -1.32 -11.89
N PRO A 257 -18.53 -2.46 -12.18
CA PRO A 257 -19.70 -2.48 -13.06
C PRO A 257 -20.87 -1.68 -12.49
N GLY A 258 -21.53 -0.87 -13.30
CA GLY A 258 -22.69 -0.06 -12.90
C GLY A 258 -22.33 1.34 -12.38
N ALA A 259 -21.06 1.74 -12.54
CA ALA A 259 -20.64 3.12 -12.28
C ALA A 259 -21.07 4.07 -13.39
#